data_fc4c8c355d74f1767a882f43d8fb14ff
#
_entry.id   fc4c8c355d74f1767a882f43d8fb14ff
#
_cell.length_a   1.000
_cell.length_b   1.000
_cell.length_c   1.000
_cell.angle_alpha   90.00
_cell.angle_beta   90.00
_cell.angle_gamma   90.00
#
_symmetry.space_group_name_H-M   'P 1'
#
loop_
_entity.id
_entity.type
_entity.pdbx_description
1 polymer ?
#
loop_
_entity_poly.entity_id
_entity_poly.type
_entity_poly.pdbx_seq_one_letter_code
_entity_poly.pdbx_strand_id
1 'polypeptide(L)'
;MKTNLLRFLFIFVVFIFAPYLNAKEINIYSHRQPFLINPFLNLFSQETGIKTNVVYSKKGLAQRLKAEGENSPADVILTVDIGRLYVYDDLDLLAPIDSKKLKNNIPNYLRSPDNTWFGLSKRARVIVVHNDKIAEGEITRIEDLANPKWKGKICSRPGSHVYNRGIMASVLAALGEEEAEKWAKAMVANFAKRPQGNDRAQVKAIHEGECEIALINNYYFGKLKFSEDPEQRKWADSVRLVFPNQAEGDRGAHVNISGGGIAKFSKNKEEAQKLLEFLTSEKAQKLYGDINFEYPANLKIEPGDELKSWGSFREDTLPIIKIAELAPDAQKIIDRVGW
;
A
#
# COMPACT_ATOMS: atom_id res chain seq x y z
N MET A 1 -32.66 -58.24 -66.82
CA MET A 1 -31.76 -58.29 -65.63
C MET A 1 -31.15 -56.93 -65.40
N LYS A 2 -31.61 -56.17 -64.37
CA LYS A 2 -31.12 -54.84 -64.05
C LYS A 2 -30.44 -55.00 -62.74
N THR A 3 -29.12 -54.82 -62.68
CA THR A 3 -28.26 -54.87 -61.49
C THR A 3 -28.21 -53.46 -60.85
N ASN A 4 -28.82 -53.29 -59.69
CA ASN A 4 -28.73 -52.05 -58.88
C ASN A 4 -27.44 -52.07 -58.11
N LEU A 5 -26.52 -51.12 -58.38
CA LEU A 5 -25.28 -50.89 -57.66
C LEU A 5 -25.55 -49.89 -56.53
N LEU A 6 -25.63 -50.36 -55.28
CA LEU A 6 -25.84 -49.55 -54.10
C LEU A 6 -24.48 -48.93 -53.70
N ARG A 7 -24.30 -47.62 -53.87
CA ARG A 7 -23.10 -46.87 -53.43
C ARG A 7 -23.29 -46.49 -51.94
N PHE A 8 -22.56 -47.15 -51.07
CA PHE A 8 -22.43 -46.74 -49.67
C PHE A 8 -21.49 -45.50 -49.56
N LEU A 9 -22.06 -44.36 -49.16
CA LEU A 9 -21.30 -43.15 -48.87
C LEU A 9 -20.83 -43.22 -47.41
N PHE A 10 -19.54 -43.48 -47.16
CA PHE A 10 -18.96 -43.43 -45.82
C PHE A 10 -18.69 -41.96 -45.46
N ILE A 11 -19.51 -41.36 -44.58
CA ILE A 11 -19.25 -40.03 -44.03
C ILE A 11 -18.24 -40.22 -42.87
N PHE A 12 -16.99 -39.77 -43.12
CA PHE A 12 -15.95 -39.72 -42.10
C PHE A 12 -16.17 -38.47 -41.23
N VAL A 13 -16.77 -38.63 -40.04
CA VAL A 13 -16.91 -37.54 -39.08
C VAL A 13 -15.57 -37.36 -38.39
N VAL A 14 -14.81 -36.37 -38.81
CA VAL A 14 -13.59 -35.95 -38.12
C VAL A 14 -13.99 -35.20 -36.82
N PHE A 15 -13.92 -35.87 -35.71
CA PHE A 15 -13.98 -35.22 -34.37
C PHE A 15 -12.72 -34.38 -34.21
N ILE A 16 -12.83 -33.06 -34.44
CA ILE A 16 -11.79 -32.12 -34.05
C ILE A 16 -11.85 -32.01 -32.52
N PHE A 17 -10.99 -32.75 -31.84
CA PHE A 17 -10.69 -32.52 -30.43
C PHE A 17 -9.98 -31.17 -30.34
N ALA A 18 -10.73 -30.09 -30.15
CA ALA A 18 -10.15 -28.86 -29.68
C ALA A 18 -9.61 -29.12 -28.26
N PRO A 19 -8.33 -28.94 -28.00
CA PRO A 19 -7.83 -29.05 -26.65
C PRO A 19 -8.58 -28.03 -25.81
N TYR A 20 -9.30 -28.47 -24.80
CA TYR A 20 -9.80 -27.60 -23.74
C TYR A 20 -8.56 -26.99 -23.09
N LEU A 21 -8.15 -25.80 -23.51
CA LEU A 21 -7.23 -24.98 -22.74
C LEU A 21 -7.97 -24.68 -21.43
N ASN A 22 -7.66 -25.44 -20.38
CA ASN A 22 -8.05 -25.06 -19.03
C ASN A 22 -7.53 -23.67 -18.80
N ALA A 23 -8.43 -22.70 -18.72
CA ALA A 23 -8.05 -21.32 -18.42
C ALA A 23 -7.26 -21.35 -17.11
N LYS A 24 -5.99 -20.92 -17.17
CA LYS A 24 -5.15 -20.81 -15.98
C LYS A 24 -5.82 -19.87 -14.99
N GLU A 25 -5.75 -20.20 -13.72
CA GLU A 25 -6.32 -19.37 -12.65
C GLU A 25 -5.36 -19.26 -11.48
N ILE A 26 -5.46 -18.16 -10.73
CA ILE A 26 -4.70 -17.91 -9.52
C ILE A 26 -5.63 -17.43 -8.41
N ASN A 27 -5.32 -17.89 -7.19
CA ASN A 27 -6.04 -17.54 -5.97
C ASN A 27 -5.23 -16.52 -5.16
N ILE A 28 -5.86 -15.41 -4.82
CA ILE A 28 -5.23 -14.26 -4.19
C ILE A 28 -5.77 -14.07 -2.78
N TYR A 29 -4.91 -14.15 -1.78
CA TYR A 29 -5.25 -13.73 -0.41
C TYR A 29 -4.91 -12.26 -0.27
N SER A 30 -5.92 -11.42 -0.09
CA SER A 30 -5.79 -9.96 -0.14
C SER A 30 -6.26 -9.28 1.13
N HIS A 31 -5.41 -8.40 1.66
CA HIS A 31 -5.80 -7.39 2.66
C HIS A 31 -6.30 -6.09 2.01
N ARG A 32 -6.17 -5.97 0.68
CA ARG A 32 -6.73 -4.86 -0.10
C ARG A 32 -8.19 -5.17 -0.42
N GLN A 33 -9.05 -4.18 -0.21
CA GLN A 33 -10.49 -4.30 -0.49
C GLN A 33 -10.72 -4.60 -1.97
N PRO A 34 -11.70 -5.45 -2.33
CA PRO A 34 -11.93 -5.88 -3.71
C PRO A 34 -12.12 -4.72 -4.68
N PHE A 35 -12.89 -3.69 -4.34
CA PHE A 35 -13.12 -2.54 -5.22
C PHE A 35 -11.85 -1.73 -5.54
N LEU A 36 -10.77 -1.86 -4.74
CA LEU A 36 -9.49 -1.21 -4.97
C LEU A 36 -8.51 -2.05 -5.80
N ILE A 37 -8.72 -3.35 -5.88
CA ILE A 37 -7.81 -4.26 -6.61
C ILE A 37 -8.46 -4.87 -7.86
N ASN A 38 -9.78 -5.06 -7.89
CA ASN A 38 -10.46 -5.67 -9.02
C ASN A 38 -10.19 -4.98 -10.36
N PRO A 39 -10.10 -3.63 -10.48
CA PRO A 39 -9.74 -3.00 -11.74
C PRO A 39 -8.41 -3.49 -12.33
N PHE A 40 -7.41 -3.74 -11.47
CA PHE A 40 -6.12 -4.28 -11.88
C PHE A 40 -6.21 -5.74 -12.30
N LEU A 41 -6.96 -6.54 -11.54
CA LEU A 41 -7.12 -7.97 -11.78
C LEU A 41 -7.92 -8.23 -13.07
N ASN A 42 -8.96 -7.44 -13.31
CA ASN A 42 -9.73 -7.50 -14.55
C ASN A 42 -8.84 -7.18 -15.75
N LEU A 43 -8.03 -6.13 -15.66
CA LEU A 43 -7.09 -5.76 -16.71
C LEU A 43 -6.04 -6.84 -16.95
N PHE A 44 -5.47 -7.39 -15.89
CA PHE A 44 -4.55 -8.53 -15.97
C PHE A 44 -5.18 -9.73 -16.64
N SER A 45 -6.41 -10.09 -16.25
CA SER A 45 -7.13 -11.23 -16.84
C SER A 45 -7.46 -11.00 -18.33
N GLN A 46 -7.79 -9.77 -18.72
CA GLN A 46 -8.02 -9.40 -20.13
C GLN A 46 -6.74 -9.54 -20.98
N GLU A 47 -5.59 -9.13 -20.44
CA GLU A 47 -4.32 -9.18 -21.19
C GLU A 47 -3.70 -10.58 -21.24
N THR A 48 -3.90 -11.40 -20.22
CA THR A 48 -3.20 -12.68 -20.08
C THR A 48 -4.06 -13.93 -20.27
N GLY A 49 -5.39 -13.79 -20.19
CA GLY A 49 -6.31 -14.91 -20.12
C GLY A 49 -6.31 -15.65 -18.78
N ILE A 50 -5.50 -15.22 -17.80
CA ILE A 50 -5.42 -15.84 -16.47
C ILE A 50 -6.55 -15.31 -15.60
N LYS A 51 -7.40 -16.20 -15.08
CA LYS A 51 -8.46 -15.84 -14.14
C LYS A 51 -7.91 -15.60 -12.76
N THR A 52 -8.56 -14.68 -12.00
CA THR A 52 -8.16 -14.35 -10.65
C THR A 52 -9.32 -14.52 -9.67
N ASN A 53 -9.07 -15.21 -8.56
CA ASN A 53 -10.02 -15.42 -7.48
C ASN A 53 -9.50 -14.72 -6.23
N VAL A 54 -10.30 -13.85 -5.60
CA VAL A 54 -9.86 -13.05 -4.47
C VAL A 54 -10.56 -13.48 -3.18
N VAL A 55 -9.78 -13.86 -2.19
CA VAL A 55 -10.23 -14.02 -0.80
C VAL A 55 -9.77 -12.79 -0.03
N TYR A 56 -10.72 -11.95 0.34
CA TYR A 56 -10.46 -10.74 1.10
C TYR A 56 -10.70 -10.92 2.59
N SER A 57 -9.74 -10.48 3.41
CA SER A 57 -9.96 -10.29 4.85
C SER A 57 -9.07 -9.18 5.41
N LYS A 58 -9.62 -8.42 6.35
CA LYS A 58 -8.85 -7.39 7.09
C LYS A 58 -7.79 -7.99 8.00
N LYS A 59 -8.00 -9.22 8.52
CA LYS A 59 -7.14 -9.90 9.50
C LYS A 59 -7.17 -11.41 9.26
N GLY A 60 -6.18 -12.13 9.80
CA GLY A 60 -6.21 -13.59 9.92
C GLY A 60 -5.75 -14.37 8.70
N LEU A 61 -5.44 -13.73 7.54
CA LEU A 61 -5.03 -14.47 6.34
C LEU A 61 -3.65 -15.14 6.50
N ALA A 62 -2.71 -14.54 7.24
CA ALA A 62 -1.41 -15.18 7.48
C ALA A 62 -1.55 -16.44 8.36
N GLN A 63 -2.36 -16.38 9.42
CA GLN A 63 -2.66 -17.53 10.26
C GLN A 63 -3.40 -18.61 9.47
N ARG A 64 -4.33 -18.23 8.62
CA ARG A 64 -5.03 -19.12 7.71
C ARG A 64 -4.06 -19.83 6.77
N LEU A 65 -3.21 -19.06 6.07
CA LEU A 65 -2.20 -19.61 5.16
C LEU A 65 -1.25 -20.59 5.88
N LYS A 66 -0.81 -20.22 7.10
CA LYS A 66 0.02 -21.08 7.95
C LYS A 66 -0.68 -22.40 8.31
N ALA A 67 -1.96 -22.32 8.68
CA ALA A 67 -2.75 -23.51 9.07
C ALA A 67 -3.06 -24.42 7.87
N GLU A 68 -3.28 -23.85 6.68
CA GLU A 68 -3.49 -24.60 5.44
C GLU A 68 -2.21 -25.29 4.95
N GLY A 69 -1.04 -24.70 5.21
CA GLY A 69 0.28 -25.26 4.83
C GLY A 69 0.35 -25.59 3.33
N GLU A 70 0.81 -26.81 3.01
CA GLU A 70 0.94 -27.29 1.62
C GLU A 70 -0.39 -27.47 0.89
N ASN A 71 -1.49 -27.53 1.63
CA ASN A 71 -2.83 -27.65 1.09
C ASN A 71 -3.51 -26.30 0.82
N SER A 72 -2.80 -25.19 1.06
CA SER A 72 -3.36 -23.87 0.78
C SER A 72 -3.66 -23.68 -0.70
N PRO A 73 -4.84 -23.18 -1.05
CA PRO A 73 -5.15 -22.79 -2.42
C PRO A 73 -4.50 -21.46 -2.84
N ALA A 74 -3.90 -20.70 -1.92
CA ALA A 74 -3.38 -19.37 -2.19
C ALA A 74 -2.15 -19.40 -3.08
N ASP A 75 -2.13 -18.56 -4.11
CA ASP A 75 -0.99 -18.38 -5.01
C ASP A 75 -0.29 -17.04 -4.74
N VAL A 76 -1.05 -15.97 -4.54
CA VAL A 76 -0.54 -14.61 -4.34
C VAL A 76 -1.06 -14.03 -3.04
N ILE A 77 -0.17 -13.37 -2.31
CA ILE A 77 -0.50 -12.58 -1.13
C ILE A 77 -0.39 -11.10 -1.52
N LEU A 78 -1.47 -10.32 -1.29
CA LEU A 78 -1.48 -8.88 -1.47
C LEU A 78 -1.79 -8.18 -0.16
N THR A 79 -0.94 -7.25 0.24
CA THR A 79 -1.11 -6.46 1.46
C THR A 79 -1.14 -4.96 1.17
N VAL A 80 -1.57 -4.18 2.16
CA VAL A 80 -1.66 -2.71 2.06
C VAL A 80 -0.69 -2.01 3.03
N ASP A 81 0.28 -2.75 3.60
CA ASP A 81 1.21 -2.20 4.57
C ASP A 81 2.40 -3.15 4.76
N ILE A 82 3.60 -2.60 4.90
CA ILE A 82 4.82 -3.41 5.12
C ILE A 82 4.73 -4.23 6.41
N GLY A 83 4.19 -3.71 7.50
CA GLY A 83 4.06 -4.46 8.73
C GLY A 83 3.13 -5.68 8.62
N ARG A 84 2.18 -5.65 7.67
CA ARG A 84 1.35 -6.83 7.36
C ARG A 84 2.07 -7.80 6.44
N LEU A 85 2.83 -7.28 5.49
CA LEU A 85 3.59 -8.10 4.54
C LEU A 85 4.71 -8.86 5.25
N TYR A 86 5.40 -8.18 6.16
CA TYR A 86 6.47 -8.74 6.99
C TYR A 86 6.02 -9.94 7.84
N VAL A 87 4.77 -9.98 8.30
CA VAL A 87 4.24 -11.14 9.02
C VAL A 87 4.28 -12.42 8.19
N TYR A 88 4.06 -12.32 6.88
CA TYR A 88 4.16 -13.50 6.00
C TYR A 88 5.60 -13.92 5.77
N ASP A 89 6.50 -12.96 5.69
CA ASP A 89 7.94 -13.18 5.51
C ASP A 89 8.55 -13.79 6.78
N ASP A 90 8.29 -13.22 7.93
CA ASP A 90 8.73 -13.67 9.25
C ASP A 90 8.23 -15.08 9.59
N LEU A 91 7.05 -15.46 9.13
CA LEU A 91 6.48 -16.80 9.28
C LEU A 91 6.92 -17.78 8.19
N ASP A 92 7.84 -17.39 7.30
CA ASP A 92 8.32 -18.22 6.18
C ASP A 92 7.18 -18.76 5.27
N LEU A 93 6.20 -17.87 4.98
CA LEU A 93 5.02 -18.21 4.19
C LEU A 93 5.10 -17.79 2.72
N LEU A 94 6.22 -17.16 2.31
CA LEU A 94 6.44 -16.68 0.96
C LEU A 94 7.57 -17.45 0.27
N ALA A 95 7.47 -17.61 -1.05
CA ALA A 95 8.51 -18.17 -1.87
C ALA A 95 9.41 -17.05 -2.43
N PRO A 96 10.73 -17.27 -2.55
CA PRO A 96 11.62 -16.37 -3.28
C PRO A 96 11.22 -16.31 -4.76
N ILE A 97 11.31 -15.09 -5.35
CA ILE A 97 10.87 -14.79 -6.71
C ILE A 97 12.09 -14.38 -7.54
N ASP A 98 12.45 -15.19 -8.52
CA ASP A 98 13.54 -14.86 -9.45
C ASP A 98 13.00 -14.19 -10.71
N SER A 99 12.66 -12.90 -10.60
CA SER A 99 12.22 -12.07 -11.73
C SER A 99 13.16 -10.90 -11.95
N LYS A 100 13.85 -10.89 -13.08
CA LYS A 100 14.64 -9.73 -13.52
C LYS A 100 13.78 -8.49 -13.67
N LYS A 101 12.52 -8.65 -14.12
CA LYS A 101 11.58 -7.55 -14.35
C LYS A 101 11.20 -6.89 -13.02
N LEU A 102 10.84 -7.67 -11.99
CA LEU A 102 10.55 -7.14 -10.67
C LEU A 102 11.77 -6.45 -10.05
N LYS A 103 12.95 -7.07 -10.12
CA LYS A 103 14.20 -6.51 -9.61
C LYS A 103 14.58 -5.19 -10.29
N ASN A 104 14.31 -5.05 -11.59
CA ASN A 104 14.58 -3.84 -12.37
C ASN A 104 13.56 -2.74 -12.14
N ASN A 105 12.32 -3.08 -11.80
CA ASN A 105 11.23 -2.12 -11.59
C ASN A 105 11.18 -1.59 -10.16
N ILE A 106 11.52 -2.43 -9.18
CA ILE A 106 11.36 -2.09 -7.77
C ILE A 106 12.74 -1.95 -7.12
N PRO A 107 13.07 -0.77 -6.56
CA PRO A 107 14.36 -0.54 -5.93
C PRO A 107 14.55 -1.41 -4.66
N ASN A 108 15.81 -1.61 -4.27
CA ASN A 108 16.17 -2.51 -3.18
C ASN A 108 15.50 -2.16 -1.84
N TYR A 109 15.32 -0.87 -1.56
CA TYR A 109 14.70 -0.41 -0.30
C TYR A 109 13.19 -0.64 -0.23
N LEU A 110 12.52 -1.00 -1.34
CA LEU A 110 11.08 -1.31 -1.41
C LEU A 110 10.79 -2.80 -1.67
N ARG A 111 11.74 -3.69 -1.46
CA ARG A 111 11.56 -5.14 -1.61
C ARG A 111 12.30 -5.92 -0.51
N SER A 112 11.95 -7.20 -0.36
CA SER A 112 12.66 -8.13 0.51
C SER A 112 14.12 -8.29 0.05
N PRO A 113 15.09 -8.33 0.97
CA PRO A 113 16.47 -8.71 0.66
C PRO A 113 16.55 -10.05 -0.07
N ASP A 114 15.72 -11.02 0.31
CA ASP A 114 15.65 -12.36 -0.25
C ASP A 114 14.67 -12.49 -1.42
N ASN A 115 14.11 -11.37 -1.89
CA ASN A 115 13.13 -11.28 -2.98
C ASN A 115 11.86 -12.12 -2.76
N THR A 116 11.43 -12.32 -1.54
CA THR A 116 10.17 -13.00 -1.19
C THR A 116 8.94 -12.14 -1.42
N TRP A 117 9.12 -10.82 -1.38
CA TRP A 117 8.06 -9.84 -1.66
C TRP A 117 8.61 -8.57 -2.32
N PHE A 118 7.69 -7.84 -2.98
CA PHE A 118 7.96 -6.58 -3.66
C PHE A 118 6.91 -5.53 -3.32
N GLY A 119 7.33 -4.26 -3.19
CA GLY A 119 6.43 -3.12 -3.17
C GLY A 119 5.74 -2.95 -4.52
N LEU A 120 4.44 -2.73 -4.50
CA LEU A 120 3.62 -2.60 -5.71
C LEU A 120 3.10 -1.18 -5.91
N SER A 121 2.94 -0.42 -4.84
CA SER A 121 2.65 1.02 -4.83
C SER A 121 3.13 1.65 -3.54
N LYS A 122 3.26 2.99 -3.52
CA LYS A 122 3.70 3.75 -2.35
C LYS A 122 2.66 4.76 -1.89
N ARG A 123 2.71 5.10 -0.62
CA ARG A 123 2.04 6.27 -0.07
C ARG A 123 2.96 6.97 0.91
N ALA A 124 2.92 8.30 0.90
CA ALA A 124 3.63 9.12 1.87
C ALA A 124 2.76 9.34 3.11
N ARG A 125 3.37 9.33 4.29
CA ARG A 125 2.78 9.85 5.51
C ARG A 125 3.08 11.33 5.57
N VAL A 126 2.06 12.15 5.33
CA VAL A 126 2.18 13.61 5.18
C VAL A 126 1.61 14.32 6.40
N ILE A 127 2.08 15.53 6.61
CA ILE A 127 1.43 16.46 7.53
C ILE A 127 0.34 17.16 6.71
N VAL A 128 -0.85 17.29 7.26
CA VAL A 128 -1.93 18.09 6.70
C VAL A 128 -2.19 19.26 7.63
N VAL A 129 -2.30 20.47 7.06
CA VAL A 129 -2.44 21.71 7.81
C VAL A 129 -3.61 22.55 7.27
N HIS A 130 -4.26 23.32 8.16
CA HIS A 130 -5.27 24.29 7.76
C HIS A 130 -4.67 25.40 6.90
N ASN A 131 -5.30 25.70 5.76
CA ASN A 131 -4.78 26.65 4.77
C ASN A 131 -4.48 28.05 5.36
N ASP A 132 -5.41 28.58 6.16
CA ASP A 132 -5.35 29.97 6.63
C ASP A 132 -4.71 30.13 8.02
N LYS A 133 -4.51 29.03 8.78
CA LYS A 133 -4.02 29.10 10.16
C LYS A 133 -2.54 28.76 10.30
N ILE A 134 -1.98 28.02 9.36
CA ILE A 134 -0.57 27.65 9.36
C ILE A 134 0.06 28.24 8.10
N ALA A 135 1.05 29.09 8.25
CA ALA A 135 1.75 29.70 7.12
C ALA A 135 2.58 28.65 6.35
N GLU A 136 2.79 28.93 5.06
CA GLU A 136 3.67 28.09 4.25
C GLU A 136 5.12 28.14 4.79
N GLY A 137 5.79 26.97 4.84
CA GLY A 137 7.13 26.83 5.39
C GLY A 137 7.22 26.83 6.93
N GLU A 138 6.12 27.00 7.65
CA GLU A 138 6.12 27.03 9.12
C GLU A 138 6.32 25.62 9.75
N ILE A 139 5.97 24.59 9.00
CA ILE A 139 6.21 23.17 9.31
C ILE A 139 6.91 22.58 8.09
N THR A 140 8.13 22.10 8.25
CA THR A 140 8.93 21.52 7.17
C THR A 140 9.40 20.11 7.47
N ARG A 141 9.40 19.72 8.75
CA ARG A 141 9.90 18.42 9.22
C ARG A 141 8.85 17.73 10.09
N ILE A 142 8.91 16.42 10.16
CA ILE A 142 8.05 15.68 11.10
C ILE A 142 8.42 16.01 12.56
N GLU A 143 9.68 16.33 12.79
CA GLU A 143 10.21 16.72 14.09
C GLU A 143 9.63 18.04 14.60
N ASP A 144 9.22 18.95 13.71
CA ASP A 144 8.59 20.24 14.06
C ASP A 144 7.28 20.09 14.83
N LEU A 145 6.62 18.94 14.72
CA LEU A 145 5.38 18.65 15.46
C LEU A 145 5.60 18.59 16.98
N ALA A 146 6.82 18.43 17.44
CA ALA A 146 7.19 18.48 18.87
C ALA A 146 7.32 19.90 19.41
N ASN A 147 7.30 20.94 18.56
CA ASN A 147 7.45 22.32 19.03
C ASN A 147 6.24 22.72 19.90
N PRO A 148 6.44 23.25 21.13
CA PRO A 148 5.36 23.60 22.04
C PRO A 148 4.43 24.73 21.55
N LYS A 149 4.82 25.47 20.48
CA LYS A 149 3.91 26.42 19.80
C LYS A 149 2.65 25.76 19.22
N TRP A 150 2.69 24.44 19.02
CA TRP A 150 1.57 23.65 18.50
C TRP A 150 0.64 23.08 19.60
N LYS A 151 0.83 23.49 20.86
CA LYS A 151 0.01 23.02 21.96
C LYS A 151 -1.50 23.22 21.69
N GLY A 152 -2.26 22.12 21.76
CA GLY A 152 -3.69 22.10 21.48
C GLY A 152 -4.07 22.25 19.99
N LYS A 153 -3.11 22.05 19.06
CA LYS A 153 -3.35 22.26 17.62
C LYS A 153 -3.24 20.98 16.79
N ILE A 154 -2.79 19.86 17.33
CA ILE A 154 -2.58 18.63 16.60
C ILE A 154 -3.70 17.63 16.85
N CYS A 155 -4.30 17.08 15.77
CA CYS A 155 -5.17 15.91 15.82
C CYS A 155 -4.44 14.66 15.35
N SER A 156 -4.73 13.54 15.97
CA SER A 156 -4.16 12.25 15.58
C SER A 156 -5.17 11.13 15.70
N ARG A 157 -5.04 10.15 14.82
CA ARG A 157 -5.62 8.84 15.06
C ARG A 157 -4.82 8.10 16.15
N PRO A 158 -5.35 7.00 16.74
CA PRO A 158 -4.61 6.23 17.76
C PRO A 158 -3.21 5.81 17.28
N GLY A 159 -2.22 5.99 18.13
CA GLY A 159 -0.83 5.62 17.86
C GLY A 159 -0.66 4.13 17.56
N SER A 160 -1.45 3.26 18.19
CA SER A 160 -1.46 1.81 17.98
C SER A 160 -1.87 1.39 16.54
N HIS A 161 -2.40 2.31 15.73
CA HIS A 161 -2.70 1.97 14.34
C HIS A 161 -1.42 1.80 13.52
N VAL A 162 -1.41 0.81 12.62
CA VAL A 162 -0.23 0.42 11.82
C VAL A 162 0.44 1.60 11.10
N TYR A 163 -0.30 2.65 10.68
CA TYR A 163 0.29 3.82 10.01
C TYR A 163 1.08 4.71 10.98
N ASN A 164 0.59 4.89 12.21
CA ASN A 164 1.31 5.67 13.21
C ASN A 164 2.48 4.88 13.80
N ARG A 165 2.36 3.55 13.94
CA ARG A 165 3.52 2.71 14.24
C ARG A 165 4.60 2.82 13.18
N GLY A 166 4.22 2.86 11.89
CA GLY A 166 5.17 3.02 10.79
C GLY A 166 5.93 4.34 10.86
N ILE A 167 5.24 5.46 11.07
CA ILE A 167 5.94 6.76 11.22
C ILE A 167 6.78 6.80 12.49
N MET A 168 6.30 6.23 13.61
CA MET A 168 7.09 6.13 14.83
C MET A 168 8.35 5.28 14.63
N ALA A 169 8.24 4.16 13.89
CA ALA A 169 9.38 3.33 13.52
C ALA A 169 10.39 4.09 12.63
N SER A 170 9.91 4.93 11.71
CA SER A 170 10.77 5.79 10.89
C SER A 170 11.51 6.84 11.73
N VAL A 171 10.83 7.46 12.69
CA VAL A 171 11.47 8.40 13.61
C VAL A 171 12.47 7.70 14.53
N LEU A 172 12.12 6.51 15.05
CA LEU A 172 13.02 5.66 15.85
C LEU A 172 14.28 5.29 15.08
N ALA A 173 14.15 4.88 13.81
CA ALA A 173 15.29 4.57 12.95
C ALA A 173 16.22 5.76 12.74
N ALA A 174 15.66 6.97 12.65
CA ALA A 174 16.41 8.19 12.35
C ALA A 174 17.08 8.82 13.58
N LEU A 175 16.42 8.79 14.75
CA LEU A 175 16.83 9.53 15.94
C LEU A 175 17.38 8.63 17.05
N GLY A 176 17.16 7.31 17.00
CA GLY A 176 17.38 6.41 18.12
C GLY A 176 16.26 6.50 19.16
N GLU A 177 16.26 5.55 20.13
CA GLU A 177 15.12 5.35 21.03
C GLU A 177 14.86 6.57 21.93
N GLU A 178 15.90 7.11 22.54
CA GLU A 178 15.77 8.19 23.50
C GLU A 178 15.19 9.47 22.87
N GLU A 179 15.76 9.92 21.75
CA GLU A 179 15.31 11.14 21.06
C GLU A 179 13.95 10.94 20.40
N ALA A 180 13.67 9.74 19.87
CA ALA A 180 12.38 9.40 19.31
C ALA A 180 11.27 9.41 20.38
N GLU A 181 11.55 8.93 21.59
CA GLU A 181 10.60 9.00 22.72
C GLU A 181 10.38 10.43 23.19
N LYS A 182 11.44 11.25 23.31
CA LYS A 182 11.33 12.68 23.63
C LYS A 182 10.45 13.40 22.59
N TRP A 183 10.70 13.17 21.30
CA TRP A 183 9.89 13.71 20.22
C TRP A 183 8.43 13.30 20.35
N ALA A 184 8.15 12.01 20.50
CA ALA A 184 6.80 11.50 20.60
C ALA A 184 6.04 12.08 21.81
N LYS A 185 6.69 12.16 22.97
CA LYS A 185 6.15 12.77 24.19
C LYS A 185 5.79 14.24 23.99
N ALA A 186 6.68 15.02 23.35
CA ALA A 186 6.44 16.42 23.05
C ALA A 186 5.32 16.62 22.03
N MET A 187 5.25 15.79 20.99
CA MET A 187 4.15 15.82 20.01
C MET A 187 2.81 15.46 20.66
N VAL A 188 2.76 14.44 21.52
CA VAL A 188 1.53 14.07 22.27
C VAL A 188 1.05 15.20 23.17
N ALA A 189 1.97 15.94 23.78
CA ALA A 189 1.63 17.12 24.62
C ALA A 189 0.99 18.25 23.80
N ASN A 190 1.14 18.23 22.47
CA ASN A 190 0.54 19.20 21.53
C ASN A 190 -0.83 18.78 21.00
N PHE A 191 -1.34 17.60 21.36
CA PHE A 191 -2.64 17.14 20.88
C PHE A 191 -3.79 18.03 21.40
N ALA A 192 -4.70 18.38 20.49
CA ALA A 192 -5.91 19.13 20.78
C ALA A 192 -6.94 18.28 21.55
N LYS A 193 -6.91 16.98 21.29
CA LYS A 193 -7.85 16.02 21.90
C LYS A 193 -7.23 14.62 21.92
N ARG A 194 -7.87 13.72 22.67
CA ARG A 194 -7.46 12.30 22.70
C ARG A 194 -7.46 11.72 21.27
N PRO A 195 -6.41 10.98 20.89
CA PRO A 195 -6.32 10.33 19.57
C PRO A 195 -7.51 9.42 19.30
N GLN A 196 -8.20 9.66 18.16
CA GLN A 196 -9.38 8.89 17.75
C GLN A 196 -9.64 8.97 16.25
N GLY A 197 -10.55 8.14 15.76
CA GLY A 197 -10.99 8.15 14.36
C GLY A 197 -9.93 7.63 13.38
N ASN A 198 -10.15 7.89 12.12
CA ASN A 198 -9.25 7.55 11.01
C ASN A 198 -8.67 8.81 10.35
N ASP A 199 -7.87 8.68 9.31
CA ASP A 199 -7.21 9.83 8.65
C ASP A 199 -8.22 10.84 8.08
N ARG A 200 -9.39 10.41 7.55
CA ARG A 200 -10.43 11.34 7.09
C ARG A 200 -11.03 12.14 8.26
N ALA A 201 -11.21 11.50 9.41
CA ALA A 201 -11.70 12.18 10.61
C ALA A 201 -10.73 13.24 11.10
N GLN A 202 -9.42 13.11 10.86
CA GLN A 202 -8.44 14.14 11.19
C GLN A 202 -8.62 15.37 10.29
N VAL A 203 -8.82 15.16 8.97
CA VAL A 203 -9.07 16.29 8.04
C VAL A 203 -10.39 16.98 8.37
N LYS A 204 -11.44 16.19 8.68
CA LYS A 204 -12.72 16.73 9.17
C LYS A 204 -12.52 17.61 10.41
N ALA A 205 -11.75 17.12 11.40
CA ALA A 205 -11.50 17.86 12.63
C ALA A 205 -10.76 19.20 12.39
N ILE A 206 -9.85 19.24 11.41
CA ILE A 206 -9.21 20.50 10.99
C ILE A 206 -10.25 21.45 10.39
N HIS A 207 -11.10 20.97 9.48
CA HIS A 207 -12.16 21.75 8.86
C HIS A 207 -13.14 22.34 9.90
N GLU A 208 -13.49 21.54 10.91
CA GLU A 208 -14.40 21.96 12.00
C GLU A 208 -13.71 22.83 13.06
N GLY A 209 -12.40 23.11 12.93
CA GLY A 209 -11.64 23.97 13.83
C GLY A 209 -11.26 23.34 15.17
N GLU A 210 -11.37 22.01 15.30
CA GLU A 210 -10.95 21.30 16.51
C GLU A 210 -9.42 21.20 16.65
N CYS A 211 -8.70 21.29 15.54
CA CYS A 211 -7.26 21.35 15.45
C CYS A 211 -6.82 22.05 14.16
N GLU A 212 -5.51 22.22 13.96
CA GLU A 212 -4.96 22.92 12.79
C GLU A 212 -4.02 22.04 11.98
N ILE A 213 -3.54 20.94 12.58
CA ILE A 213 -2.50 20.08 12.07
C ILE A 213 -2.88 18.61 12.30
N ALA A 214 -2.59 17.74 11.34
CA ALA A 214 -2.70 16.29 11.55
C ALA A 214 -1.71 15.49 10.67
N LEU A 215 -1.58 14.19 10.95
CA LEU A 215 -0.84 13.23 10.13
C LEU A 215 -1.82 12.32 9.40
N ILE A 216 -1.70 12.26 8.06
CA ILE A 216 -2.51 11.37 7.22
C ILE A 216 -1.66 10.65 6.17
N ASN A 217 -2.17 9.58 5.59
CA ASN A 217 -1.64 9.11 4.32
C ASN A 217 -2.18 9.96 3.17
N ASN A 218 -1.33 10.34 2.23
CA ASN A 218 -1.66 11.25 1.12
C ASN A 218 -2.92 10.86 0.34
N TYR A 219 -3.15 9.57 0.11
CA TYR A 219 -4.31 9.10 -0.66
C TYR A 219 -5.66 9.43 0.00
N TYR A 220 -5.70 9.69 1.31
CA TYR A 220 -6.95 10.14 1.94
C TYR A 220 -7.35 11.55 1.51
N PHE A 221 -6.36 12.41 1.25
CA PHE A 221 -6.62 13.73 0.68
C PHE A 221 -7.27 13.60 -0.71
N GLY A 222 -6.71 12.78 -1.61
CA GLY A 222 -7.33 12.52 -2.92
C GLY A 222 -8.75 11.96 -2.81
N LYS A 223 -8.96 11.00 -1.91
CA LYS A 223 -10.30 10.42 -1.69
C LYS A 223 -11.32 11.39 -1.09
N LEU A 224 -10.88 12.42 -0.39
CA LEU A 224 -11.74 13.49 0.08
C LEU A 224 -12.00 14.51 -1.04
N LYS A 225 -10.96 14.94 -1.75
CA LYS A 225 -11.03 15.91 -2.85
C LYS A 225 -11.96 15.44 -3.98
N PHE A 226 -11.95 14.14 -4.29
CA PHE A 226 -12.78 13.52 -5.34
C PHE A 226 -13.98 12.73 -4.78
N SER A 227 -14.39 13.02 -3.56
CA SER A 227 -15.56 12.36 -2.96
C SER A 227 -16.86 12.78 -3.65
N GLU A 228 -17.80 11.84 -3.81
CA GLU A 228 -19.16 12.16 -4.23
C GLU A 228 -19.89 13.03 -3.19
N ASP A 229 -19.54 12.91 -1.91
CA ASP A 229 -20.06 13.71 -0.81
C ASP A 229 -19.46 15.13 -0.83
N PRO A 230 -20.26 16.18 -1.07
CA PRO A 230 -19.80 17.56 -1.11
C PRO A 230 -19.18 18.04 0.22
N GLU A 231 -19.62 17.53 1.36
CA GLU A 231 -19.03 17.88 2.64
C GLU A 231 -17.58 17.40 2.75
N GLN A 232 -17.28 16.18 2.28
CA GLN A 232 -15.92 15.67 2.27
C GLN A 232 -15.00 16.50 1.37
N ARG A 233 -15.51 17.03 0.25
CA ARG A 233 -14.74 17.94 -0.62
C ARG A 233 -14.38 19.23 0.11
N LYS A 234 -15.32 19.83 0.86
CA LYS A 234 -15.05 21.02 1.70
C LYS A 234 -13.94 20.76 2.72
N TRP A 235 -13.91 19.55 3.30
CA TRP A 235 -12.82 19.22 4.22
C TRP A 235 -11.46 19.23 3.51
N ALA A 236 -11.38 18.67 2.31
CA ALA A 236 -10.14 18.71 1.52
C ALA A 236 -9.74 20.14 1.13
N ASP A 237 -10.73 20.99 0.75
CA ASP A 237 -10.49 22.37 0.34
C ASP A 237 -9.97 23.26 1.49
N SER A 238 -10.21 22.88 2.74
CA SER A 238 -9.76 23.65 3.92
C SER A 238 -8.31 23.37 4.31
N VAL A 239 -7.64 22.41 3.68
CA VAL A 239 -6.31 21.95 4.07
C VAL A 239 -5.36 21.83 2.88
N ARG A 240 -4.06 21.84 3.17
CA ARG A 240 -3.01 21.46 2.21
C ARG A 240 -2.09 20.39 2.78
N LEU A 241 -1.40 19.70 1.89
CA LEU A 241 -0.40 18.70 2.24
C LEU A 241 0.97 19.35 2.41
N VAL A 242 1.71 18.87 3.40
CA VAL A 242 3.14 19.15 3.59
C VAL A 242 3.88 17.82 3.60
N PHE A 243 4.78 17.62 2.64
CA PHE A 243 5.70 16.50 2.63
C PHE A 243 6.88 16.87 3.53
N PRO A 244 7.09 16.19 4.66
CA PRO A 244 8.11 16.61 5.62
C PRO A 244 9.53 16.22 5.18
N ASN A 245 10.53 16.83 5.83
CA ASN A 245 11.95 16.48 5.71
C ASN A 245 12.51 16.61 4.28
N GLN A 246 12.24 17.74 3.61
CA GLN A 246 12.63 17.96 2.22
C GLN A 246 13.87 18.86 2.04
N ALA A 247 14.37 19.50 3.11
CA ALA A 247 15.57 20.34 3.03
C ALA A 247 16.80 19.52 2.65
N GLU A 248 17.84 20.20 2.16
CA GLU A 248 19.13 19.57 1.90
C GLU A 248 19.67 18.90 3.17
N GLY A 249 20.13 17.66 3.06
CA GLY A 249 20.58 16.86 4.22
C GLY A 249 19.47 16.16 5.02
N ASP A 250 18.20 16.49 4.80
CA ASP A 250 17.08 15.76 5.43
C ASP A 250 16.89 14.39 4.77
N ARG A 251 16.28 13.44 5.52
CA ARG A 251 16.09 12.05 5.08
C ARG A 251 15.00 11.85 4.00
N GLY A 252 14.13 12.82 3.79
CA GLY A 252 12.94 12.69 2.95
C GLY A 252 11.68 12.27 3.75
N ALA A 253 10.55 12.26 3.06
CA ALA A 253 9.26 11.89 3.67
C ALA A 253 9.16 10.38 3.87
N HIS A 254 8.66 9.95 5.04
CA HIS A 254 8.36 8.54 5.27
C HIS A 254 7.34 8.03 4.26
N VAL A 255 7.68 6.95 3.58
CA VAL A 255 6.78 6.20 2.71
C VAL A 255 6.49 4.81 3.27
N ASN A 256 5.36 4.26 2.90
CA ASN A 256 5.02 2.86 3.15
C ASN A 256 4.45 2.26 1.87
N ILE A 257 4.39 0.93 1.77
CA ILE A 257 4.03 0.23 0.55
C ILE A 257 2.72 -0.55 0.67
N SER A 258 2.03 -0.68 -0.44
CA SER A 258 1.24 -1.88 -0.71
C SER A 258 2.16 -2.86 -1.43
N GLY A 259 2.16 -4.09 -1.04
CA GLY A 259 3.10 -5.05 -1.59
C GLY A 259 2.49 -6.44 -1.71
N GLY A 260 3.24 -7.34 -2.32
CA GLY A 260 2.81 -8.71 -2.50
C GLY A 260 3.98 -9.68 -2.70
N GLY A 261 3.68 -10.94 -2.52
CA GLY A 261 4.57 -12.07 -2.71
C GLY A 261 3.82 -13.31 -3.19
N ILE A 262 4.56 -14.35 -3.53
CA ILE A 262 4.00 -15.65 -3.93
C ILE A 262 3.92 -16.54 -2.70
N ALA A 263 2.79 -17.18 -2.48
CA ALA A 263 2.63 -18.13 -1.38
C ALA A 263 3.63 -19.29 -1.53
N LYS A 264 4.27 -19.69 -0.42
CA LYS A 264 5.36 -20.68 -0.41
C LYS A 264 5.02 -21.97 -1.17
N PHE A 265 3.83 -22.48 -0.98
CA PHE A 265 3.34 -23.72 -1.54
C PHE A 265 2.42 -23.53 -2.76
N SER A 266 2.41 -22.33 -3.37
CA SER A 266 1.67 -22.10 -4.61
C SER A 266 2.05 -23.11 -5.68
N LYS A 267 1.04 -23.64 -6.35
CA LYS A 267 1.18 -24.55 -7.50
C LYS A 267 1.20 -23.79 -8.84
N ASN A 268 0.88 -22.49 -8.81
CA ASN A 268 0.77 -21.61 -9.99
C ASN A 268 1.80 -20.47 -9.91
N LYS A 269 3.05 -20.77 -9.51
CA LYS A 269 4.10 -19.76 -9.25
C LYS A 269 4.40 -18.89 -10.48
N GLU A 270 4.37 -19.45 -11.68
CA GLU A 270 4.60 -18.70 -12.92
C GLU A 270 3.49 -17.68 -13.19
N GLU A 271 2.23 -18.07 -13.02
CA GLU A 271 1.08 -17.19 -13.18
C GLU A 271 1.03 -16.11 -12.08
N ALA A 272 1.38 -16.50 -10.85
CA ALA A 272 1.52 -15.58 -9.72
C ALA A 272 2.61 -14.53 -9.98
N GLN A 273 3.77 -14.95 -10.50
CA GLN A 273 4.85 -14.03 -10.89
C GLN A 273 4.39 -13.06 -11.99
N LYS A 274 3.67 -13.54 -13.02
CA LYS A 274 3.11 -12.68 -14.08
C LYS A 274 2.20 -11.61 -13.52
N LEU A 275 1.37 -11.92 -12.51
CA LEU A 275 0.55 -10.92 -11.84
C LEU A 275 1.39 -9.86 -11.13
N LEU A 276 2.39 -10.26 -10.35
CA LEU A 276 3.28 -9.30 -9.67
C LEU A 276 4.04 -8.42 -10.66
N GLU A 277 4.54 -9.01 -11.76
CA GLU A 277 5.20 -8.26 -12.85
C GLU A 277 4.24 -7.27 -13.53
N PHE A 278 2.99 -7.67 -13.76
CA PHE A 278 1.96 -6.79 -14.30
C PHE A 278 1.68 -5.62 -13.34
N LEU A 279 1.56 -5.88 -12.03
CA LEU A 279 1.30 -4.83 -11.04
C LEU A 279 2.43 -3.79 -10.92
N THR A 280 3.64 -4.12 -11.40
CA THR A 280 4.77 -3.17 -11.51
C THR A 280 4.96 -2.59 -12.89
N SER A 281 4.08 -2.91 -13.86
CA SER A 281 4.11 -2.35 -15.22
C SER A 281 3.65 -0.89 -15.23
N GLU A 282 4.03 -0.15 -16.28
CA GLU A 282 3.62 1.25 -16.46
C GLU A 282 2.10 1.42 -16.35
N LYS A 283 1.34 0.54 -17.01
CA LYS A 283 -0.12 0.59 -17.03
C LYS A 283 -0.73 0.45 -15.63
N ALA A 284 -0.27 -0.54 -14.86
CA ALA A 284 -0.75 -0.75 -13.50
C ALA A 284 -0.29 0.37 -12.56
N GLN A 285 0.94 0.86 -12.72
CA GLN A 285 1.47 1.94 -11.88
C GLN A 285 0.72 3.26 -12.07
N LYS A 286 0.34 3.60 -13.30
CA LYS A 286 -0.56 4.74 -13.58
C LYS A 286 -1.93 4.53 -12.94
N LEU A 287 -2.49 3.33 -13.09
CA LEU A 287 -3.79 2.99 -12.51
C LEU A 287 -3.82 3.10 -10.97
N TYR A 288 -2.70 2.80 -10.27
CA TYR A 288 -2.59 3.04 -8.82
C TYR A 288 -2.74 4.54 -8.49
N GLY A 289 -2.16 5.42 -9.30
CA GLY A 289 -2.33 6.87 -9.14
C GLY A 289 -3.77 7.31 -9.36
N ASP A 290 -4.37 6.87 -10.45
CA ASP A 290 -5.69 7.32 -10.90
C ASP A 290 -6.84 6.84 -9.98
N ILE A 291 -6.80 5.58 -9.53
CA ILE A 291 -7.88 4.99 -8.73
C ILE A 291 -7.63 5.12 -7.23
N ASN A 292 -6.38 4.91 -6.81
CA ASN A 292 -6.04 4.78 -5.40
C ASN A 292 -5.32 5.99 -4.81
N PHE A 293 -4.87 6.94 -5.65
CA PHE A 293 -4.03 8.08 -5.25
C PHE A 293 -2.73 7.63 -4.56
N GLU A 294 -2.19 6.48 -4.99
CA GLU A 294 -0.92 5.92 -4.53
C GLU A 294 0.18 6.22 -5.55
N TYR A 295 1.38 6.52 -5.07
CA TYR A 295 2.53 6.78 -5.92
C TYR A 295 3.10 5.49 -6.51
N PRO A 296 3.69 5.54 -7.71
CA PRO A 296 4.38 4.40 -8.29
C PRO A 296 5.52 3.89 -7.41
N ALA A 297 5.60 2.57 -7.20
CA ALA A 297 6.77 1.92 -6.61
C ALA A 297 7.89 1.71 -7.65
N ASN A 298 7.53 1.64 -8.92
CA ASN A 298 8.47 1.63 -10.04
C ASN A 298 8.93 3.07 -10.32
N LEU A 299 10.17 3.38 -9.94
CA LEU A 299 10.74 4.73 -10.06
C LEU A 299 10.94 5.24 -11.49
N LYS A 300 10.77 4.37 -12.50
CA LYS A 300 10.81 4.78 -13.92
C LYS A 300 9.50 5.39 -14.39
N ILE A 301 8.45 5.29 -13.58
CA ILE A 301 7.10 5.75 -13.91
C ILE A 301 6.80 7.01 -13.10
N GLU A 302 6.55 8.09 -13.80
CA GLU A 302 6.14 9.34 -13.20
C GLU A 302 4.73 9.23 -12.61
N PRO A 303 4.47 9.88 -11.47
CA PRO A 303 3.12 10.04 -10.95
C PRO A 303 2.21 10.75 -11.95
N GLY A 304 0.91 10.43 -11.92
CA GLY A 304 -0.09 11.16 -12.72
C GLY A 304 -0.23 12.63 -12.29
N ASP A 305 -0.89 13.44 -13.13
CA ASP A 305 -0.97 14.89 -12.96
C ASP A 305 -1.60 15.31 -11.63
N GLU A 306 -2.62 14.57 -11.16
CA GLU A 306 -3.21 14.86 -9.85
C GLU A 306 -2.21 14.70 -8.71
N LEU A 307 -1.45 13.62 -8.68
CA LEU A 307 -0.42 13.42 -7.65
C LEU A 307 0.70 14.45 -7.76
N LYS A 308 1.08 14.86 -8.97
CA LYS A 308 2.05 15.94 -9.21
C LYS A 308 1.55 17.30 -8.71
N SER A 309 0.26 17.55 -8.81
CA SER A 309 -0.37 18.81 -8.33
C SER A 309 -0.26 19.00 -6.82
N TRP A 310 -0.02 17.92 -6.05
CA TRP A 310 0.17 17.99 -4.60
C TRP A 310 1.60 18.37 -4.19
N GLY A 311 2.49 18.55 -5.15
CA GLY A 311 3.90 18.84 -4.97
C GLY A 311 4.79 17.61 -5.19
N SER A 312 6.03 17.87 -5.54
CA SER A 312 7.09 16.86 -5.61
C SER A 312 7.68 16.63 -4.22
N PHE A 313 8.16 15.44 -3.95
CA PHE A 313 8.86 15.15 -2.72
C PHE A 313 9.96 14.09 -2.92
N ARG A 314 10.98 14.18 -2.10
CA ARG A 314 11.98 13.15 -1.92
C ARG A 314 11.53 12.20 -0.83
N GLU A 315 11.49 10.91 -1.13
CA GLU A 315 11.15 9.88 -0.16
C GLU A 315 12.37 9.46 0.68
N ASP A 316 12.11 9.02 1.90
CA ASP A 316 13.10 8.34 2.73
C ASP A 316 13.41 6.97 2.12
N THR A 317 14.68 6.72 1.82
CA THR A 317 15.17 5.47 1.20
C THR A 317 15.63 4.43 2.23
N LEU A 318 15.28 4.61 3.50
CA LEU A 318 15.45 3.57 4.52
C LEU A 318 14.81 2.26 4.00
N PRO A 319 15.53 1.13 4.01
CA PRO A 319 14.91 -0.14 3.62
C PRO A 319 13.60 -0.36 4.37
N ILE A 320 12.51 -0.49 3.61
CA ILE A 320 11.15 -0.50 4.20
C ILE A 320 10.93 -1.64 5.20
N ILE A 321 11.71 -2.72 5.10
CA ILE A 321 11.70 -3.81 6.06
C ILE A 321 12.08 -3.33 7.47
N LYS A 322 12.96 -2.33 7.60
CA LYS A 322 13.36 -1.75 8.89
C LYS A 322 12.17 -1.14 9.64
N ILE A 323 11.20 -0.60 8.90
CA ILE A 323 9.96 -0.09 9.50
C ILE A 323 9.15 -1.22 10.16
N ALA A 324 9.12 -2.39 9.54
CA ALA A 324 8.43 -3.55 10.11
C ALA A 324 9.20 -4.16 11.30
N GLU A 325 10.52 -4.29 11.18
CA GLU A 325 11.39 -4.79 12.24
C GLU A 325 11.33 -3.92 13.50
N LEU A 326 11.30 -2.60 13.35
CA LEU A 326 11.22 -1.63 14.47
C LEU A 326 9.79 -1.41 14.98
N ALA A 327 8.76 -1.95 14.34
CA ALA A 327 7.37 -1.73 14.73
C ALA A 327 7.04 -2.17 16.17
N PRO A 328 7.59 -3.27 16.73
CA PRO A 328 7.39 -3.63 18.13
C PRO A 328 7.96 -2.58 19.12
N ASP A 329 9.16 -2.06 18.86
CA ASP A 329 9.78 -1.05 19.72
C ASP A 329 9.08 0.31 19.57
N ALA A 330 8.69 0.68 18.35
CA ALA A 330 7.82 1.83 18.11
C ALA A 330 6.50 1.75 18.89
N GLN A 331 5.89 0.55 18.98
CA GLN A 331 4.67 0.37 19.78
C GLN A 331 4.94 0.60 21.28
N LYS A 332 6.07 0.12 21.81
CA LYS A 332 6.44 0.36 23.22
C LYS A 332 6.56 1.85 23.54
N ILE A 333 7.20 2.63 22.64
CA ILE A 333 7.29 4.08 22.78
C ILE A 333 5.88 4.70 22.75
N ILE A 334 5.05 4.34 21.77
CA ILE A 334 3.66 4.81 21.65
C ILE A 334 2.88 4.59 22.95
N ASP A 335 3.01 3.41 23.55
CA ASP A 335 2.32 3.05 24.79
C ASP A 335 2.84 3.87 25.98
N ARG A 336 4.16 4.06 26.07
CA ARG A 336 4.78 4.86 27.16
C ARG A 336 4.36 6.33 27.12
N VAL A 337 4.24 6.92 25.92
CA VAL A 337 3.90 8.34 25.77
C VAL A 337 2.39 8.61 25.70
N GLY A 338 1.56 7.57 25.61
CA GLY A 338 0.10 7.69 25.56
C GLY A 338 -0.45 8.22 24.24
N TRP A 339 0.20 7.88 23.13
CA TRP A 339 -0.25 8.31 21.78
C TRP A 339 -1.48 7.57 21.30
#